data_16482cb0696d464f6b765cc132ab9e99
#
_entry.id   16482cb0696d464f6b765cc132ab9e99
#
_cell.length_a   1.000
_cell.length_b   1.000
_cell.length_c   1.000
_cell.angle_alpha   90.00
_cell.angle_beta   90.00
_cell.angle_gamma   90.00
#
_symmetry.space_group_name_H-M   'P 1'
#
loop_
_entity.id
_entity.type
_entity.pdbx_description
1 polymer ?
#
loop_
_entity_poly.entity_id
_entity_poly.type
_entity_poly.pdbx_seq_one_letter_code
_entity_poly.pdbx_strand_id
1 'polypeptide(L)'
;QRRILHSMKDLDDGRYNKVANIVGHTMQYHPHGDASIGDAMVQIGQKELLIDMQGNWGNILTGDSAAASRYIEARLSKFALEVVFSPKVTQWQLSYDGRKKEPIHLPMKFPLLLAQGAEGIAVGLSTKILPHNFNELLKASIAHLKGKKFSLYPDFQTGGIIDIQNYNDGLR
;
A
#
# COMPACT_ATOMS: atom_id res chain seq x y z
N GLN A 1 -4.07 -1.98 5.47
CA GLN A 1 -2.78 -1.51 4.96
C GLN A 1 -2.14 -0.46 5.90
N ARG A 2 -2.84 0.63 6.25
CA ARG A 2 -2.33 1.71 7.10
C ARG A 2 -1.76 1.19 8.43
N ARG A 3 -2.48 0.31 9.14
CA ARG A 3 -2.06 -0.28 10.41
C ARG A 3 -0.87 -1.23 10.26
N ILE A 4 -0.79 -1.94 9.14
CA ILE A 4 0.37 -2.79 8.81
C ILE A 4 1.63 -1.91 8.65
N LEU A 5 1.54 -0.86 7.85
CA LEU A 5 2.68 0.05 7.63
C LEU A 5 3.10 0.75 8.93
N HIS A 6 2.13 1.16 9.77
CA HIS A 6 2.43 1.71 11.09
C HIS A 6 3.13 0.71 11.99
N SER A 7 2.64 -0.53 12.06
CA SER A 7 3.29 -1.62 12.80
C SER A 7 4.70 -1.92 12.32
N MET A 8 4.90 -1.94 11.00
CA MET A 8 6.24 -2.11 10.43
C MET A 8 7.17 -0.97 10.80
N LYS A 9 6.65 0.27 10.88
CA LYS A 9 7.43 1.43 11.31
C LYS A 9 7.83 1.35 12.78
N ASP A 10 6.94 0.87 13.63
CA ASP A 10 7.23 0.65 15.06
C ASP A 10 8.31 -0.43 15.28
N LEU A 11 8.34 -1.44 14.41
CA LEU A 11 9.31 -2.54 14.45
C LEU A 11 10.60 -2.26 13.66
N ASP A 12 10.69 -1.12 12.98
CA ASP A 12 11.76 -0.83 12.03
C ASP A 12 13.11 -0.61 12.72
N ASP A 13 13.99 -1.57 12.54
CA ASP A 13 15.41 -1.51 12.92
C ASP A 13 16.34 -1.73 11.70
N GLY A 14 15.79 -1.63 10.49
CA GLY A 14 16.49 -1.83 9.22
C GLY A 14 16.65 -3.30 8.81
N ARG A 15 16.30 -4.25 9.68
CA ARG A 15 16.39 -5.70 9.40
C ARG A 15 15.06 -6.24 8.90
N TYR A 16 15.13 -7.42 8.27
CA TYR A 16 13.92 -8.17 7.94
C TYR A 16 13.27 -8.75 9.19
N ASN A 17 11.96 -8.69 9.25
CA ASN A 17 11.13 -9.30 10.28
C ASN A 17 10.25 -10.40 9.64
N LYS A 18 10.04 -11.49 10.35
CA LYS A 18 9.04 -12.50 9.95
C LYS A 18 7.67 -11.84 9.78
N VAL A 19 6.99 -12.14 8.69
CA VAL A 19 5.64 -11.64 8.44
C VAL A 19 4.69 -12.00 9.59
N ALA A 20 4.83 -13.18 10.18
CA ALA A 20 4.06 -13.60 11.36
C ALA A 20 4.24 -12.64 12.55
N ASN A 21 5.44 -12.11 12.79
CA ASN A 21 5.70 -11.14 13.86
C ASN A 21 5.04 -9.79 13.55
N ILE A 22 5.11 -9.34 12.29
CA ILE A 22 4.47 -8.09 11.87
C ILE A 22 2.95 -8.21 11.98
N VAL A 23 2.38 -9.34 11.59
CA VAL A 23 0.95 -9.65 11.73
C VAL A 23 0.53 -9.58 13.20
N GLY A 24 1.24 -10.28 14.08
CA GLY A 24 0.98 -10.26 15.52
C GLY A 24 1.08 -8.86 16.11
N HIS A 25 2.09 -8.07 15.72
CA HIS A 25 2.21 -6.68 16.15
C HIS A 25 1.06 -5.80 15.63
N THR A 26 0.60 -6.04 14.40
CA THR A 26 -0.51 -5.30 13.80
C THR A 26 -1.84 -5.54 14.54
N MET A 27 -2.03 -6.70 15.14
CA MET A 27 -3.24 -7.02 15.92
C MET A 27 -3.42 -6.10 17.15
N GLN A 28 -2.39 -5.44 17.62
CA GLN A 28 -2.49 -4.41 18.66
C GLN A 28 -3.31 -3.19 18.22
N TYR A 29 -3.39 -2.95 16.92
CA TYR A 29 -4.17 -1.88 16.31
C TYR A 29 -5.42 -2.37 15.59
N HIS A 30 -5.43 -3.64 15.18
CA HIS A 30 -6.51 -4.23 14.38
C HIS A 30 -6.88 -5.61 14.92
N PRO A 31 -7.84 -5.69 15.86
CA PRO A 31 -8.19 -6.92 16.56
C PRO A 31 -9.09 -7.84 15.71
N HIS A 32 -8.65 -8.16 14.51
CA HIS A 32 -9.32 -9.09 13.58
C HIS A 32 -8.38 -10.26 13.25
N GLY A 33 -8.85 -11.21 12.44
CA GLY A 33 -8.11 -12.42 12.14
C GLY A 33 -6.72 -12.17 11.55
N ASP A 34 -5.73 -12.88 12.04
CA ASP A 34 -4.34 -12.85 11.60
C ASP A 34 -4.19 -13.21 10.11
N ALA A 35 -4.99 -14.15 9.61
CA ALA A 35 -4.98 -14.54 8.20
C ALA A 35 -5.28 -13.34 7.28
N SER A 36 -6.30 -12.55 7.57
CA SER A 36 -6.66 -11.37 6.76
C SER A 36 -5.58 -10.28 6.78
N ILE A 37 -4.86 -10.13 7.90
CA ILE A 37 -3.72 -9.22 8.00
C ILE A 37 -2.56 -9.75 7.16
N GLY A 38 -2.28 -11.05 7.21
CA GLY A 38 -1.27 -11.71 6.40
C GLY A 38 -1.54 -11.56 4.91
N ASP A 39 -2.76 -11.82 4.46
CA ASP A 39 -3.17 -11.65 3.07
C ASP A 39 -3.03 -10.21 2.59
N ALA A 40 -3.46 -9.25 3.41
CA ALA A 40 -3.29 -7.83 3.10
C ALA A 40 -1.81 -7.44 3.01
N MET A 41 -0.95 -8.04 3.82
CA MET A 41 0.50 -7.80 3.78
C MET A 41 1.13 -8.38 2.51
N VAL A 42 0.72 -9.57 2.09
CA VAL A 42 1.14 -10.17 0.81
C VAL A 42 0.76 -9.25 -0.35
N GLN A 43 -0.46 -8.76 -0.37
CA GLN A 43 -0.91 -7.83 -1.41
C GLN A 43 -0.09 -6.53 -1.46
N ILE A 44 0.29 -5.96 -0.30
CA ILE A 44 1.16 -4.79 -0.25
C ILE A 44 2.55 -5.14 -0.82
N GLY A 45 3.10 -6.29 -0.43
CA GLY A 45 4.41 -6.74 -0.88
C GLY A 45 4.46 -6.95 -2.39
N GLN A 46 3.48 -7.66 -2.95
CA GLN A 46 3.40 -7.95 -4.39
C GLN A 46 3.29 -6.71 -5.29
N LYS A 47 2.97 -5.54 -4.73
CA LYS A 47 3.01 -4.25 -5.44
C LYS A 47 4.40 -3.61 -5.50
N GLU A 48 5.40 -4.20 -4.85
CA GLU A 48 6.85 -3.90 -4.95
C GLU A 48 7.27 -2.45 -4.70
N LEU A 49 6.48 -1.66 -3.97
CA LEU A 49 6.80 -0.26 -3.67
C LEU A 49 7.21 -0.03 -2.21
N LEU A 50 6.41 -0.56 -1.29
CA LEU A 50 6.50 -0.18 0.12
C LEU A 50 7.29 -1.15 0.98
N ILE A 51 7.43 -2.37 0.53
CA ILE A 51 7.99 -3.49 1.30
C ILE A 51 9.08 -4.17 0.48
N ASP A 52 10.27 -4.30 1.06
CA ASP A 52 11.28 -5.23 0.59
C ASP A 52 10.90 -6.62 1.10
N MET A 53 10.84 -7.58 0.22
CA MET A 53 10.39 -8.93 0.47
C MET A 53 11.55 -9.93 0.47
N GLN A 54 11.47 -10.94 1.34
CA GLN A 54 12.39 -12.08 1.34
C GLN A 54 11.60 -13.38 1.51
N GLY A 55 11.93 -14.39 0.71
CA GLY A 55 11.21 -15.67 0.65
C GLY A 55 10.18 -15.70 -0.49
N ASN A 56 9.30 -16.70 -0.47
CA ASN A 56 8.26 -16.90 -1.50
C ASN A 56 7.00 -16.10 -1.17
N TRP A 57 6.81 -14.99 -1.84
CA TRP A 57 5.63 -14.10 -1.72
C TRP A 57 4.55 -14.37 -2.78
N GLY A 58 4.65 -15.51 -3.49
CA GLY A 58 3.77 -15.82 -4.61
C GLY A 58 4.15 -15.06 -5.88
N ASN A 59 3.33 -15.20 -6.88
CA ASN A 59 3.54 -14.54 -8.18
C ASN A 59 2.22 -14.12 -8.80
N ILE A 60 2.04 -12.81 -9.02
CA ILE A 60 0.80 -12.25 -9.58
C ILE A 60 0.57 -12.63 -11.05
N LEU A 61 1.63 -13.00 -11.78
CA LEU A 61 1.52 -13.40 -13.21
C LEU A 61 1.08 -14.85 -13.36
N THR A 62 1.54 -15.74 -12.49
CA THR A 62 1.20 -17.17 -12.54
C THR A 62 0.04 -17.53 -11.63
N GLY A 63 -0.31 -16.66 -10.69
CA GLY A 63 -1.33 -16.91 -9.67
C GLY A 63 -0.84 -17.78 -8.50
N ASP A 64 0.48 -18.01 -8.39
CA ASP A 64 1.05 -18.78 -7.29
C ASP A 64 0.83 -18.08 -5.96
N SER A 65 0.45 -18.85 -4.95
CA SER A 65 0.22 -18.36 -3.59
C SER A 65 1.54 -18.10 -2.86
N ALA A 66 1.53 -17.13 -1.96
CA ALA A 66 2.64 -16.90 -1.04
C ALA A 66 2.78 -18.05 -0.04
N ALA A 67 4.00 -18.27 0.44
CA ALA A 67 4.26 -19.17 1.57
C ALA A 67 3.63 -18.62 2.86
N ALA A 68 3.44 -19.49 3.84
CA ALA A 68 2.89 -19.09 5.14
C ALA A 68 3.73 -17.99 5.80
N SER A 69 3.08 -17.10 6.55
CA SER A 69 3.66 -15.91 7.19
C SER A 69 4.89 -16.20 8.07
N ARG A 70 5.04 -17.42 8.58
CA ARG A 70 6.20 -17.85 9.38
C ARG A 70 7.48 -18.08 8.56
N TYR A 71 7.36 -18.23 7.24
CA TYR A 71 8.50 -18.52 6.35
C TYR A 71 9.01 -17.29 5.59
N ILE A 72 8.15 -16.32 5.33
CA ILE A 72 8.48 -15.11 4.58
C ILE A 72 8.83 -13.95 5.52
N GLU A 73 9.64 -13.03 5.01
CA GLU A 73 10.16 -11.91 5.78
C GLU A 73 9.96 -10.61 5.00
N ALA A 74 9.84 -9.52 5.74
CA ALA A 74 9.63 -8.19 5.19
C ALA A 74 10.32 -7.11 6.02
N ARG A 75 10.63 -6.00 5.35
CA ARG A 75 10.97 -4.72 5.97
C ARG A 75 10.40 -3.59 5.14
N LEU A 76 10.32 -2.39 5.70
CA LEU A 76 9.96 -1.21 4.93
C LEU A 76 11.05 -0.90 3.91
N SER A 77 10.65 -0.60 2.66
CA SER A 77 11.56 -0.14 1.64
C SER A 77 12.11 1.25 1.98
N LYS A 78 13.25 1.62 1.41
CA LYS A 78 13.78 2.99 1.54
C LYS A 78 12.78 4.03 1.05
N PHE A 79 12.08 3.73 -0.04
CA PHE A 79 11.01 4.57 -0.56
C PHE A 79 9.89 4.76 0.44
N ALA A 80 9.42 3.69 1.09
CA ALA A 80 8.37 3.78 2.11
C ALA A 80 8.80 4.63 3.30
N LEU A 81 10.01 4.45 3.79
CA LEU A 81 10.54 5.24 4.91
C LEU A 81 10.59 6.73 4.62
N GLU A 82 10.90 7.11 3.37
CA GLU A 82 11.00 8.50 2.96
C GLU A 82 9.63 9.13 2.65
N VAL A 83 8.71 8.37 2.05
CA VAL A 83 7.49 8.90 1.43
C VAL A 83 6.25 8.72 2.29
N VAL A 84 6.14 7.61 3.01
CA VAL A 84 4.89 7.23 3.70
C VAL A 84 4.71 7.97 5.02
N PHE A 85 5.78 8.21 5.76
CA PHE A 85 5.71 8.71 7.12
C PHE A 85 6.04 10.20 7.22
N SER A 86 5.05 10.99 7.58
CA SER A 86 5.16 12.44 7.76
C SER A 86 4.66 12.85 9.15
N PRO A 87 5.43 12.58 10.23
CA PRO A 87 4.95 12.72 11.62
C PRO A 87 4.48 14.13 11.96
N LYS A 88 5.05 15.16 11.33
CA LYS A 88 4.70 16.58 11.58
C LYS A 88 3.26 16.93 11.18
N VAL A 89 2.68 16.22 10.23
CA VAL A 89 1.32 16.48 9.70
C VAL A 89 0.37 15.29 9.92
N THR A 90 0.85 14.23 10.57
CA THR A 90 0.03 13.07 10.91
C THR A 90 -0.88 13.39 12.09
N GLN A 91 -2.17 13.12 11.92
CA GLN A 91 -3.14 13.14 13.01
C GLN A 91 -3.23 11.75 13.67
N TRP A 92 -3.28 11.73 14.98
CA TRP A 92 -3.24 10.52 15.79
C TRP A 92 -4.55 10.31 16.53
N GLN A 93 -4.92 9.05 16.70
CA GLN A 93 -6.02 8.63 17.55
C GLN A 93 -5.57 7.50 18.48
N LEU A 94 -6.35 7.20 19.51
CA LEU A 94 -6.11 6.02 20.32
C LEU A 94 -6.47 4.74 19.56
N SER A 95 -5.72 3.67 19.82
CA SER A 95 -6.06 2.32 19.38
C SER A 95 -7.39 1.88 20.00
N TYR A 96 -7.98 0.82 19.47
CA TYR A 96 -9.28 0.30 19.92
C TYR A 96 -9.34 -0.01 21.43
N ASP A 97 -8.21 -0.35 22.04
CA ASP A 97 -8.08 -0.65 23.47
C ASP A 97 -7.56 0.55 24.29
N GLY A 98 -7.31 1.68 23.66
CA GLY A 98 -6.83 2.92 24.28
C GLY A 98 -5.37 2.90 24.75
N ARG A 99 -4.63 1.81 24.54
CA ARG A 99 -3.26 1.64 25.07
C ARG A 99 -2.19 2.31 24.23
N LYS A 100 -2.42 2.46 22.93
CA LYS A 100 -1.46 3.01 21.97
C LYS A 100 -2.10 4.09 21.12
N LYS A 101 -1.27 4.83 20.39
CA LYS A 101 -1.73 5.76 19.36
C LYS A 101 -1.49 5.15 17.98
N GLU A 102 -2.44 5.34 17.09
CA GLU A 102 -2.31 4.99 15.68
C GLU A 102 -2.62 6.21 14.79
N PRO A 103 -2.03 6.32 13.60
CA PRO A 103 -2.35 7.42 12.69
C PRO A 103 -3.76 7.27 12.14
N ILE A 104 -4.53 8.36 12.09
CA ILE A 104 -5.85 8.38 11.42
C ILE A 104 -5.65 8.19 9.90
N HIS A 105 -4.67 8.90 9.36
CA HIS A 105 -4.22 8.79 7.97
C HIS A 105 -2.69 8.76 7.93
N LEU A 106 -2.14 8.28 6.82
CA LEU A 106 -0.72 8.41 6.49
C LEU A 106 -0.59 9.45 5.37
N PRO A 107 -0.30 10.73 5.70
CA PRO A 107 -0.09 11.78 4.70
C PRO A 107 1.22 11.49 3.96
N MET A 108 1.10 11.00 2.74
CA MET A 108 2.24 10.57 1.91
C MET A 108 2.70 11.69 0.98
N LYS A 109 4.00 11.70 0.68
CA LYS A 109 4.61 12.68 -0.24
C LYS A 109 4.48 12.30 -1.73
N PHE A 110 3.83 11.17 -2.01
CA PHE A 110 3.64 10.63 -3.35
C PHE A 110 2.21 10.11 -3.48
N PRO A 111 1.54 10.22 -4.65
CA PRO A 111 0.16 9.75 -4.85
C PRO A 111 0.06 8.22 -4.92
N LEU A 112 0.38 7.55 -3.81
CA LEU A 112 0.45 6.10 -3.72
C LEU A 112 -0.86 5.41 -4.06
N LEU A 113 -1.99 6.05 -3.74
CA LEU A 113 -3.32 5.52 -4.06
C LEU A 113 -3.50 5.29 -5.56
N LEU A 114 -2.99 6.21 -6.38
CA LEU A 114 -3.01 6.07 -7.85
C LEU A 114 -1.97 5.05 -8.33
N ALA A 115 -0.80 4.98 -7.70
CA ALA A 115 0.23 4.00 -8.08
C ALA A 115 -0.23 2.56 -7.85
N GLN A 116 -0.83 2.29 -6.71
CA GLN A 116 -1.20 0.93 -6.32
C GLN A 116 -2.63 0.56 -6.70
N GLY A 117 -3.47 1.55 -6.97
CA GLY A 117 -4.90 1.35 -7.05
C GLY A 117 -5.51 0.98 -5.69
N ALA A 118 -6.82 0.98 -5.62
CA ALA A 118 -7.56 0.54 -4.45
C ALA A 118 -8.94 0.03 -4.87
N GLU A 119 -9.39 -1.00 -4.19
CA GLU A 119 -10.76 -1.50 -4.31
C GLU A 119 -11.31 -1.71 -2.90
N GLY A 120 -12.55 -1.30 -2.69
CA GLY A 120 -13.21 -1.46 -1.41
C GLY A 120 -14.72 -1.42 -1.54
N ILE A 121 -15.37 -2.20 -0.69
CA ILE A 121 -16.81 -2.33 -0.63
C ILE A 121 -17.27 -1.96 0.78
N ALA A 122 -18.28 -1.10 0.87
CA ALA A 122 -18.94 -0.72 2.11
C ALA A 122 -20.46 -0.82 1.95
N VAL A 123 -21.21 -0.56 2.99
CA VAL A 123 -22.69 -0.57 2.91
C VAL A 123 -23.15 0.59 2.02
N GLY A 124 -23.79 0.26 0.90
CA GLY A 124 -24.33 1.24 -0.05
C GLY A 124 -23.30 1.98 -0.90
N LEU A 125 -22.00 1.74 -0.71
CA LEU A 125 -20.91 2.40 -1.45
C LEU A 125 -19.81 1.40 -1.83
N SER A 126 -19.18 1.65 -2.97
CA SER A 126 -17.97 0.95 -3.35
C SER A 126 -17.01 1.93 -4.01
N THR A 127 -15.71 1.62 -3.98
CA THR A 127 -14.68 2.37 -4.70
C THR A 127 -13.82 1.41 -5.50
N LYS A 128 -13.40 1.84 -6.67
CA LYS A 128 -12.43 1.15 -7.50
C LYS A 128 -11.54 2.18 -8.19
N ILE A 129 -10.28 2.22 -7.77
CA ILE A 129 -9.24 3.09 -8.34
C ILE A 129 -8.25 2.16 -9.03
N LEU A 130 -8.06 2.34 -10.32
CA LEU A 130 -7.10 1.54 -11.09
C LEU A 130 -5.67 2.00 -10.82
N PRO A 131 -4.68 1.10 -10.87
CA PRO A 131 -3.27 1.46 -10.72
C PRO A 131 -2.75 2.24 -11.93
N HIS A 132 -1.64 2.95 -11.75
CA HIS A 132 -0.99 3.74 -12.78
C HIS A 132 0.53 3.53 -12.73
N ASN A 133 1.19 3.81 -13.84
CA ASN A 133 2.63 3.70 -13.95
C ASN A 133 3.34 4.69 -13.02
N PHE A 134 4.32 4.19 -12.26
CA PHE A 134 5.06 4.97 -11.27
C PHE A 134 5.78 6.18 -11.89
N ASN A 135 6.46 5.98 -13.02
CA ASN A 135 7.21 7.05 -13.69
C ASN A 135 6.28 8.11 -14.30
N GLU A 136 5.13 7.68 -14.83
CA GLU A 136 4.13 8.60 -15.35
C GLU A 136 3.50 9.43 -14.22
N LEU A 137 3.24 8.82 -13.07
CA LEU A 137 2.76 9.53 -11.88
C LEU A 137 3.76 10.57 -11.38
N LEU A 138 5.06 10.27 -11.37
CA LEU A 138 6.07 11.26 -11.03
C LEU A 138 6.06 12.46 -12.00
N LYS A 139 6.01 12.18 -13.29
CA LYS A 139 5.94 13.22 -14.33
C LYS A 139 4.67 14.06 -14.21
N ALA A 140 3.53 13.40 -14.00
CA ALA A 140 2.23 14.05 -13.79
C ALA A 140 2.23 14.92 -12.52
N SER A 141 2.80 14.42 -11.42
CA SER A 141 2.94 15.18 -10.16
C SER A 141 3.78 16.45 -10.35
N ILE A 142 4.91 16.34 -11.05
CA ILE A 142 5.76 17.49 -11.38
C ILE A 142 5.02 18.49 -12.29
N ALA A 143 4.29 18.00 -13.29
CA ALA A 143 3.50 18.85 -14.18
C ALA A 143 2.40 19.58 -13.41
N HIS A 144 1.68 18.87 -12.53
CA HIS A 144 0.63 19.46 -11.69
C HIS A 144 1.18 20.58 -10.80
N LEU A 145 2.28 20.35 -10.12
CA LEU A 145 2.92 21.34 -9.24
C LEU A 145 3.42 22.58 -10.02
N LYS A 146 3.72 22.43 -11.31
CA LYS A 146 4.09 23.52 -12.21
C LYS A 146 2.89 24.17 -12.90
N GLY A 147 1.67 23.79 -12.57
CA GLY A 147 0.45 24.30 -13.23
C GLY A 147 0.30 23.90 -14.70
N LYS A 148 0.99 22.83 -15.14
CA LYS A 148 0.93 22.31 -16.51
C LYS A 148 -0.15 21.24 -16.64
N LYS A 149 -0.75 21.15 -17.82
CA LYS A 149 -1.66 20.04 -18.17
C LYS A 149 -0.87 18.74 -18.30
N PHE A 150 -1.49 17.65 -17.93
CA PHE A 150 -0.98 16.29 -18.12
C PHE A 150 -2.15 15.34 -18.42
N SER A 151 -1.84 14.18 -18.97
CA SER A 151 -2.75 13.05 -19.11
C SER A 151 -2.16 11.86 -18.37
N LEU A 152 -3.01 11.07 -17.72
CA LEU A 152 -2.62 9.88 -16.98
C LEU A 152 -3.63 8.78 -17.26
N TYR A 153 -3.13 7.61 -17.62
CA TYR A 153 -3.97 6.46 -17.94
C TYR A 153 -3.66 5.29 -16.98
N PRO A 154 -4.66 4.46 -16.68
CA PRO A 154 -4.43 3.24 -15.92
C PRO A 154 -3.37 2.34 -16.56
N ASP A 155 -2.52 1.75 -15.72
CA ASP A 155 -1.49 0.80 -16.13
C ASP A 155 -1.38 -0.31 -15.07
N PHE A 156 -1.19 -1.56 -15.53
CA PHE A 156 -1.19 -2.73 -14.67
C PHE A 156 0.18 -3.42 -14.69
N GLN A 157 0.64 -3.89 -13.53
CA GLN A 157 1.88 -4.68 -13.41
C GLN A 157 1.85 -5.95 -14.28
N THR A 158 0.68 -6.50 -14.53
CA THR A 158 0.48 -7.67 -15.39
C THR A 158 0.54 -7.36 -16.89
N GLY A 159 0.67 -6.09 -17.24
CA GLY A 159 0.63 -5.63 -18.62
C GLY A 159 -0.79 -5.60 -19.19
N GLY A 160 -0.91 -5.29 -20.48
CA GLY A 160 -2.16 -5.24 -21.21
C GLY A 160 -2.16 -4.14 -22.26
N ILE A 161 -3.25 -4.09 -23.03
CA ILE A 161 -3.54 -3.03 -24.02
C ILE A 161 -4.78 -2.29 -23.52
N ILE A 162 -4.71 -0.97 -23.49
CA ILE A 162 -5.84 -0.12 -23.12
C ILE A 162 -6.36 0.64 -24.36
N ASP A 163 -7.68 0.61 -24.55
CA ASP A 163 -8.36 1.53 -25.45
C ASP A 163 -8.81 2.77 -24.67
N ILE A 164 -8.25 3.91 -25.04
CA ILE A 164 -8.51 5.19 -24.38
C ILE A 164 -9.53 6.07 -25.12
N GLN A 165 -10.13 5.59 -26.23
CA GLN A 165 -11.01 6.44 -27.04
C GLN A 165 -12.21 7.00 -26.25
N ASN A 166 -12.73 6.22 -25.33
CA ASN A 166 -13.85 6.60 -24.46
C ASN A 166 -13.45 6.82 -23.00
N TYR A 167 -12.15 6.92 -22.72
CA TYR A 167 -11.68 7.17 -21.37
C TYR A 167 -11.91 8.63 -20.99
N ASN A 168 -12.62 8.86 -19.90
CA ASN A 168 -12.97 10.19 -19.39
C ASN A 168 -12.58 10.32 -17.91
N ASP A 169 -11.29 10.13 -17.61
CA ASP A 169 -10.70 10.24 -16.25
C ASP A 169 -11.51 9.54 -15.14
N GLY A 170 -12.16 8.42 -15.47
CA GLY A 170 -13.04 7.69 -14.56
C GLY A 170 -14.40 8.36 -14.29
N LEU A 171 -14.72 9.44 -14.96
CA LEU A 171 -16.06 10.03 -14.93
C LEU A 171 -17.03 9.21 -15.81
N ARG A 172 -18.20 8.94 -15.29
CA ARG A 172 -19.30 8.27 -16.01
C ARG A 172 -20.13 9.23 -16.81
#